data_c59e0d18408caded5d65ac4ed633fbf0
#
_entry.id   c59e0d18408caded5d65ac4ed633fbf0
#
_cell.length_a   1.000
_cell.length_b   1.000
_cell.length_c   1.000
_cell.angle_alpha   90.00
_cell.angle_beta   90.00
_cell.angle_gamma   90.00
#
_symmetry.space_group_name_H-M   'P 1'
#
loop_
_entity.id
_entity.type
_entity.pdbx_description
1 polymer ?
#
loop_
_entity_poly.entity_id
_entity_poly.type
_entity_poly.pdbx_seq_one_letter_code
_entity_poly.pdbx_strand_id
1 'polypeptide(L)'
;MNVLIVGSGGREHAIAASVAKSPRADKIFCAPGNAGIAEYAQCVPIGAMEFDKLRDLAKENAIDLCIVGMDDPLVGGLVDVLEEAGIRTFGPKKNAAILEGSKAFSKDLMKKYNIPTAAYENFTDPKAAVAYLETAKFPIVLKADGLALGKGVLICKDLEEAKAGVKEIMLDKKFGTAGNEMVIEEFMTGREVSVLSFVDGKTIKTMTSAQDHKRAGDGDTGLNTGGMGTFSPSPFYTKEVEEFCEKYVYQATVDAMAAEGRPFKGVIFFGLMLTEDGPKVLEYNARFGDPEAQVVLPRMKNDILEFMEACIDGTLDQVDLQFEDNAAVCVVLASEGYPVSYEKGFPITGLEEFKKHEGYYCFHAGTKFDGDQIVTNGGRVLGVTAKGKDLKEARANAYAATEWVNFKNKYMRHDIGKAIDEA
;
A
#
# COMPACT_ATOMS: atom_id res chain seq x y z
N MET A 1 -4.92 19.24 17.76
CA MET A 1 -5.48 17.86 17.89
C MET A 1 -4.39 16.86 18.26
N ASN A 2 -4.78 15.87 19.05
CA ASN A 2 -3.94 14.72 19.34
C ASN A 2 -4.26 13.60 18.34
N VAL A 3 -3.22 13.04 17.73
CA VAL A 3 -3.34 12.06 16.65
C VAL A 3 -2.68 10.75 17.05
N LEU A 4 -3.35 9.63 16.79
CA LEU A 4 -2.78 8.28 16.94
C LEU A 4 -2.68 7.63 15.55
N ILE A 5 -1.50 7.15 15.20
CA ILE A 5 -1.26 6.39 13.97
C ILE A 5 -1.05 4.93 14.36
N VAL A 6 -1.77 4.01 13.72
CA VAL A 6 -1.64 2.56 13.94
C VAL A 6 -0.85 1.94 12.81
N GLY A 7 0.29 1.35 13.13
CA GLY A 7 1.20 0.70 12.19
C GLY A 7 2.65 0.96 12.53
N SER A 8 3.56 0.41 11.73
CA SER A 8 5.01 0.43 12.02
C SER A 8 5.91 0.45 10.78
N GLY A 9 5.36 0.60 9.61
CA GLY A 9 6.12 0.53 8.35
C GLY A 9 6.52 1.87 7.77
N GLY A 10 7.13 1.83 6.58
CA GLY A 10 7.55 3.03 5.86
C GLY A 10 6.40 3.94 5.48
N ARG A 11 5.25 3.36 5.14
CA ARG A 11 4.01 4.08 4.89
C ARG A 11 3.57 4.89 6.11
N GLU A 12 3.58 4.29 7.29
CA GLU A 12 3.23 4.97 8.54
C GLU A 12 4.24 6.06 8.90
N HIS A 13 5.52 5.85 8.57
CA HIS A 13 6.53 6.89 8.73
C HIS A 13 6.24 8.10 7.81
N ALA A 14 5.88 7.86 6.55
CA ALA A 14 5.50 8.93 5.62
C ALA A 14 4.24 9.66 6.09
N ILE A 15 3.26 8.94 6.63
CA ILE A 15 2.05 9.53 7.23
C ILE A 15 2.42 10.39 8.44
N ALA A 16 3.25 9.87 9.34
CA ALA A 16 3.68 10.62 10.54
C ALA A 16 4.41 11.91 10.18
N ALA A 17 5.30 11.85 9.18
CA ALA A 17 6.02 13.04 8.68
C ALA A 17 5.04 14.07 8.10
N SER A 18 4.02 13.64 7.37
CA SER A 18 2.99 14.51 6.81
C SER A 18 2.10 15.13 7.89
N VAL A 19 1.70 14.34 8.89
CA VAL A 19 0.91 14.82 10.03
C VAL A 19 1.71 15.84 10.85
N ALA A 20 3.02 15.62 11.04
CA ALA A 20 3.89 16.53 11.78
C ALA A 20 4.01 17.92 11.13
N LYS A 21 3.77 18.03 9.83
CA LYS A 21 3.75 19.33 9.12
C LYS A 21 2.48 20.12 9.35
N SER A 22 1.41 19.46 9.82
CA SER A 22 0.13 20.11 10.04
C SER A 22 0.19 21.03 11.27
N PRO A 23 -0.21 22.31 11.15
CA PRO A 23 -0.31 23.19 12.31
C PRO A 23 -1.43 22.75 13.27
N ARG A 24 -2.26 21.82 12.88
CA ARG A 24 -3.39 21.30 13.68
C ARG A 24 -2.98 20.15 14.61
N ALA A 25 -1.81 19.53 14.37
CA ALA A 25 -1.31 18.44 15.20
C ALA A 25 -0.59 18.98 16.44
N ASP A 26 -1.07 18.64 17.62
CA ASP A 26 -0.44 18.98 18.89
C ASP A 26 0.49 17.85 19.37
N LYS A 27 -0.08 16.67 19.58
CA LYS A 27 0.66 15.46 19.96
C LYS A 27 0.38 14.35 18.95
N ILE A 28 1.43 13.63 18.63
CA ILE A 28 1.36 12.49 17.72
C ILE A 28 1.84 11.25 18.45
N PHE A 29 1.02 10.20 18.42
CA PHE A 29 1.35 8.88 18.95
C PHE A 29 1.35 7.89 17.79
N CYS A 30 2.18 6.87 17.87
CA CYS A 30 2.17 5.77 16.93
C CYS A 30 2.28 4.43 17.65
N ALA A 31 1.50 3.45 17.26
CA ALA A 31 1.50 2.13 17.86
C ALA A 31 1.55 1.04 16.77
N PRO A 32 2.61 0.20 16.75
CA PRO A 32 3.79 0.26 17.61
C PRO A 32 4.85 1.26 17.16
N GLY A 33 4.82 1.74 15.90
CA GLY A 33 5.82 2.63 15.35
C GLY A 33 7.16 1.95 15.05
N ASN A 34 8.17 2.73 14.74
CA ASN A 34 9.54 2.29 14.53
C ASN A 34 10.53 3.41 14.91
N ALA A 35 11.82 3.17 14.75
CA ALA A 35 12.85 4.12 15.20
C ALA A 35 12.82 5.47 14.45
N GLY A 36 12.37 5.48 13.19
CA GLY A 36 12.24 6.74 12.42
C GLY A 36 10.98 7.51 12.78
N ILE A 37 9.87 6.81 12.99
CA ILE A 37 8.60 7.42 13.42
C ILE A 37 8.77 8.12 14.77
N ALA A 38 9.65 7.61 15.63
CA ALA A 38 9.94 8.20 16.95
C ALA A 38 10.46 9.65 16.89
N GLU A 39 10.92 10.11 15.73
CA GLU A 39 11.28 11.52 15.53
C GLU A 39 10.07 12.45 15.50
N TYR A 40 8.91 11.93 15.11
CA TYR A 40 7.66 12.70 14.94
C TYR A 40 6.62 12.38 15.99
N ALA A 41 6.65 11.16 16.55
CA ALA A 41 5.60 10.63 17.38
C ALA A 41 6.16 9.95 18.63
N GLN A 42 5.37 9.91 19.68
CA GLN A 42 5.61 9.00 20.80
C GLN A 42 5.18 7.60 20.38
N CYS A 43 6.13 6.70 20.21
CA CYS A 43 5.86 5.30 19.89
C CYS A 43 5.47 4.54 21.15
N VAL A 44 4.39 3.78 21.07
CA VAL A 44 3.86 2.99 22.19
C VAL A 44 3.87 1.51 21.78
N PRO A 45 4.42 0.60 22.59
CA PRO A 45 4.60 -0.81 22.23
C PRO A 45 3.29 -1.60 22.32
N ILE A 46 2.30 -1.19 21.54
CA ILE A 46 1.01 -1.87 21.38
C ILE A 46 0.92 -2.32 19.92
N GLY A 47 0.65 -3.61 19.70
CA GLY A 47 0.50 -4.15 18.36
C GLY A 47 -0.79 -3.68 17.68
N ALA A 48 -0.76 -3.62 16.35
CA ALA A 48 -1.88 -3.12 15.55
C ALA A 48 -3.17 -3.96 15.69
N MET A 49 -3.04 -5.22 16.13
CA MET A 49 -4.19 -6.10 16.35
C MET A 49 -4.67 -6.15 17.81
N GLU A 50 -4.06 -5.41 18.69
CA GLU A 50 -4.47 -5.31 20.11
C GLU A 50 -5.53 -4.22 20.29
N PHE A 51 -6.72 -4.43 19.76
CA PHE A 51 -7.78 -3.43 19.63
C PHE A 51 -8.21 -2.78 20.93
N ASP A 52 -8.35 -3.57 21.99
CA ASP A 52 -8.76 -3.05 23.31
C ASP A 52 -7.70 -2.13 23.89
N LYS A 53 -6.43 -2.49 23.75
CA LYS A 53 -5.30 -1.65 24.19
C LYS A 53 -5.19 -0.36 23.39
N LEU A 54 -5.42 -0.43 22.07
CA LEU A 54 -5.42 0.76 21.19
C LEU A 54 -6.56 1.71 21.56
N ARG A 55 -7.75 1.18 21.80
CA ARG A 55 -8.89 1.96 22.26
C ARG A 55 -8.59 2.65 23.60
N ASP A 56 -8.04 1.92 24.57
CA ASP A 56 -7.72 2.46 25.87
C ASP A 56 -6.63 3.53 25.77
N LEU A 57 -5.59 3.30 24.98
CA LEU A 57 -4.55 4.29 24.69
C LEU A 57 -5.15 5.58 24.12
N ALA A 58 -6.08 5.45 23.17
CA ALA A 58 -6.71 6.61 22.54
C ALA A 58 -7.54 7.41 23.55
N LYS A 59 -8.26 6.74 24.45
CA LYS A 59 -9.03 7.39 25.49
C LYS A 59 -8.15 8.08 26.53
N GLU A 60 -7.11 7.40 26.99
CA GLU A 60 -6.19 7.91 28.03
C GLU A 60 -5.41 9.14 27.56
N ASN A 61 -5.15 9.25 26.27
CA ASN A 61 -4.38 10.36 25.68
C ASN A 61 -5.24 11.38 24.96
N ALA A 62 -6.55 11.35 25.15
CA ALA A 62 -7.51 12.27 24.54
C ALA A 62 -7.28 12.42 23.02
N ILE A 63 -7.18 11.30 22.31
CA ILE A 63 -6.95 11.27 20.87
C ILE A 63 -8.17 11.83 20.15
N ASP A 64 -7.95 12.83 19.31
CA ASP A 64 -8.98 13.47 18.50
C ASP A 64 -9.17 12.77 17.15
N LEU A 65 -8.13 12.15 16.62
CA LEU A 65 -8.14 11.44 15.35
C LEU A 65 -7.19 10.25 15.40
N CYS A 66 -7.71 9.07 15.07
CA CYS A 66 -6.91 7.87 14.85
C CYS A 66 -6.79 7.59 13.35
N ILE A 67 -5.59 7.26 12.89
CA ILE A 67 -5.29 6.90 11.51
C ILE A 67 -4.84 5.44 11.49
N VAL A 68 -5.59 4.57 10.79
CA VAL A 68 -5.23 3.17 10.65
C VAL A 68 -4.53 2.97 9.31
N GLY A 69 -3.22 2.70 9.37
CA GLY A 69 -2.38 2.62 8.17
C GLY A 69 -2.24 1.24 7.55
N MET A 70 -2.61 0.18 8.26
CA MET A 70 -2.37 -1.22 7.86
C MET A 70 -3.66 -1.95 7.48
N ASP A 71 -3.52 -2.97 6.63
CA ASP A 71 -4.62 -3.82 6.16
C ASP A 71 -5.22 -4.72 7.24
N ASP A 72 -4.40 -5.46 7.98
CA ASP A 72 -4.90 -6.41 9.00
C ASP A 72 -5.88 -5.79 10.01
N PRO A 73 -5.56 -4.68 10.68
CA PRO A 73 -6.52 -4.08 11.61
C PRO A 73 -7.75 -3.49 10.91
N LEU A 74 -7.64 -3.02 9.69
CA LEU A 74 -8.79 -2.52 8.91
C LEU A 74 -9.76 -3.66 8.60
N VAL A 75 -9.26 -4.75 8.08
CA VAL A 75 -10.07 -5.94 7.78
C VAL A 75 -10.61 -6.57 9.06
N GLY A 76 -9.87 -6.49 10.15
CA GLY A 76 -10.27 -6.99 11.47
C GLY A 76 -11.33 -6.15 12.20
N GLY A 77 -11.58 -4.91 11.75
CA GLY A 77 -12.64 -4.08 12.31
C GLY A 77 -12.19 -3.06 13.38
N LEU A 78 -10.92 -2.67 13.39
CA LEU A 78 -10.42 -1.68 14.35
C LEU A 78 -11.18 -0.35 14.28
N VAL A 79 -11.53 0.10 13.07
CA VAL A 79 -12.29 1.36 12.89
C VAL A 79 -13.63 1.29 13.61
N ASP A 80 -14.34 0.17 13.48
CA ASP A 80 -15.62 -0.05 14.18
C ASP A 80 -15.44 0.04 15.70
N VAL A 81 -14.43 -0.62 16.23
CA VAL A 81 -14.12 -0.62 17.68
C VAL A 81 -13.85 0.79 18.18
N LEU A 82 -13.04 1.56 17.47
CA LEU A 82 -12.67 2.91 17.87
C LEU A 82 -13.85 3.89 17.74
N GLU A 83 -14.61 3.79 16.67
CA GLU A 83 -15.81 4.65 16.48
C GLU A 83 -16.89 4.38 17.52
N GLU A 84 -17.13 3.12 17.89
CA GLU A 84 -18.05 2.75 18.97
C GLU A 84 -17.62 3.36 20.31
N ALA A 85 -16.32 3.57 20.49
CA ALA A 85 -15.77 4.24 21.68
C ALA A 85 -15.77 5.77 21.57
N GLY A 86 -16.32 6.34 20.50
CA GLY A 86 -16.38 7.78 20.28
C GLY A 86 -15.10 8.41 19.74
N ILE A 87 -14.20 7.61 19.20
CA ILE A 87 -12.92 8.08 18.65
C ILE A 87 -13.05 8.22 17.13
N ARG A 88 -12.88 9.45 16.63
CA ARG A 88 -12.88 9.70 15.18
C ARG A 88 -11.72 8.96 14.55
N THR A 89 -12.00 8.16 13.52
CA THR A 89 -11.02 7.26 12.93
C THR A 89 -11.03 7.36 11.41
N PHE A 90 -9.85 7.55 10.84
CA PHE A 90 -9.64 7.55 9.40
C PHE A 90 -9.29 6.13 8.93
N GLY A 91 -10.14 5.60 8.10
CA GLY A 91 -10.05 4.26 7.53
C GLY A 91 -11.43 3.66 7.31
N PRO A 92 -11.56 2.65 6.44
CA PRO A 92 -12.83 1.99 6.20
C PRO A 92 -13.23 1.13 7.40
N LYS A 93 -14.55 1.05 7.64
CA LYS A 93 -15.11 0.06 8.55
C LYS A 93 -14.88 -1.35 7.99
N LYS A 94 -15.02 -2.35 8.83
CA LYS A 94 -14.85 -3.76 8.47
C LYS A 94 -15.67 -4.15 7.23
N ASN A 95 -16.92 -3.70 7.14
CA ASN A 95 -17.80 -4.02 6.03
C ASN A 95 -17.32 -3.44 4.69
N ALA A 96 -16.59 -2.32 4.70
CA ALA A 96 -16.01 -1.70 3.50
C ALA A 96 -14.58 -2.19 3.23
N ALA A 97 -13.82 -2.53 4.28
CA ALA A 97 -12.46 -3.06 4.15
C ALA A 97 -12.42 -4.43 3.44
N ILE A 98 -13.56 -5.09 3.29
CA ILE A 98 -13.70 -6.31 2.49
C ILE A 98 -13.25 -6.10 1.04
N LEU A 99 -13.23 -4.86 0.54
CA LEU A 99 -12.72 -4.52 -0.78
C LEU A 99 -11.27 -4.99 -0.97
N GLU A 100 -10.46 -4.96 0.08
CA GLU A 100 -9.14 -5.58 0.13
C GLU A 100 -9.17 -6.96 0.77
N GLY A 101 -9.99 -7.17 1.77
CA GLY A 101 -10.04 -8.40 2.56
C GLY A 101 -10.54 -9.61 1.81
N SER A 102 -11.27 -9.43 0.71
CA SER A 102 -11.75 -10.52 -0.15
C SER A 102 -11.58 -10.16 -1.63
N LYS A 103 -10.71 -10.90 -2.30
CA LYS A 103 -10.51 -10.77 -3.75
C LYS A 103 -11.74 -11.23 -4.51
N ALA A 104 -12.41 -12.29 -4.04
CA ALA A 104 -13.66 -12.78 -4.62
C ALA A 104 -14.75 -11.71 -4.56
N PHE A 105 -14.91 -11.05 -3.43
CA PHE A 105 -15.85 -9.94 -3.28
C PHE A 105 -15.56 -8.81 -4.28
N SER A 106 -14.31 -8.36 -4.35
CA SER A 106 -13.96 -7.24 -5.23
C SER A 106 -14.14 -7.58 -6.71
N LYS A 107 -13.85 -8.82 -7.12
CA LYS A 107 -14.09 -9.29 -8.50
C LYS A 107 -15.59 -9.31 -8.82
N ASP A 108 -16.39 -9.85 -7.92
CA ASP A 108 -17.86 -9.89 -8.10
C ASP A 108 -18.47 -8.48 -8.12
N LEU A 109 -17.96 -7.58 -7.31
CA LEU A 109 -18.34 -6.16 -7.31
C LEU A 109 -18.06 -5.53 -8.68
N MET A 110 -16.85 -5.71 -9.21
CA MET A 110 -16.47 -5.15 -10.49
C MET A 110 -17.30 -5.70 -11.64
N LYS A 111 -17.59 -7.00 -11.62
CA LYS A 111 -18.47 -7.64 -12.61
C LYS A 111 -19.88 -7.07 -12.54
N LYS A 112 -20.46 -6.98 -11.36
CA LYS A 112 -21.82 -6.48 -11.13
C LYS A 112 -22.02 -5.05 -11.61
N TYR A 113 -21.03 -4.20 -11.39
CA TYR A 113 -21.10 -2.76 -11.69
C TYR A 113 -20.32 -2.36 -12.95
N ASN A 114 -19.93 -3.32 -13.77
CA ASN A 114 -19.23 -3.10 -15.04
C ASN A 114 -17.94 -2.30 -14.93
N ILE A 115 -17.17 -2.52 -13.87
CA ILE A 115 -15.85 -1.92 -13.69
C ILE A 115 -14.81 -2.79 -14.41
N PRO A 116 -13.98 -2.25 -15.31
CA PRO A 116 -13.04 -3.04 -16.10
C PRO A 116 -12.02 -3.79 -15.23
N THR A 117 -11.95 -5.10 -15.40
CA THR A 117 -10.97 -5.97 -14.71
C THR A 117 -10.75 -7.24 -15.55
N ALA A 118 -9.78 -8.07 -15.15
CA ALA A 118 -9.52 -9.35 -15.78
C ALA A 118 -10.73 -10.29 -15.69
N ALA A 119 -10.97 -11.10 -16.72
CA ALA A 119 -11.96 -12.18 -16.66
C ALA A 119 -11.57 -13.17 -15.57
N TYR A 120 -12.52 -13.66 -14.81
CA TYR A 120 -12.26 -14.49 -13.62
C TYR A 120 -13.40 -15.46 -13.31
N GLU A 121 -13.09 -16.44 -12.47
CA GLU A 121 -14.07 -17.29 -11.79
C GLU A 121 -13.62 -17.57 -10.36
N ASN A 122 -14.57 -17.70 -9.44
CA ASN A 122 -14.34 -18.01 -8.04
C ASN A 122 -14.60 -19.49 -7.76
N PHE A 123 -13.77 -20.12 -6.93
CA PHE A 123 -13.88 -21.53 -6.58
C PHE A 123 -13.74 -21.76 -5.08
N THR A 124 -14.63 -22.58 -4.53
CA THR A 124 -14.54 -23.12 -3.18
C THR A 124 -14.24 -24.62 -3.19
N ASP A 125 -14.44 -25.27 -4.34
CA ASP A 125 -14.17 -26.70 -4.57
C ASP A 125 -12.91 -26.87 -5.42
N PRO A 126 -11.86 -27.52 -4.89
CA PRO A 126 -10.63 -27.76 -5.64
C PRO A 126 -10.83 -28.57 -6.93
N LYS A 127 -11.78 -29.51 -6.94
CA LYS A 127 -12.08 -30.31 -8.14
C LYS A 127 -12.69 -29.47 -9.24
N ALA A 128 -13.60 -28.56 -8.89
CA ALA A 128 -14.21 -27.63 -9.85
C ALA A 128 -13.16 -26.68 -10.43
N ALA A 129 -12.23 -26.21 -9.60
CA ALA A 129 -11.12 -25.36 -10.02
C ALA A 129 -10.22 -26.08 -11.05
N VAL A 130 -9.85 -27.31 -10.80
CA VAL A 130 -9.04 -28.12 -11.73
C VAL A 130 -9.77 -28.35 -13.04
N ALA A 131 -11.06 -28.68 -13.00
CA ALA A 131 -11.88 -28.88 -14.21
C ALA A 131 -11.92 -27.60 -15.07
N TYR A 132 -12.06 -26.44 -14.46
CA TYR A 132 -12.00 -25.14 -15.14
C TYR A 132 -10.65 -24.92 -15.84
N LEU A 133 -9.55 -25.25 -15.14
CA LEU A 133 -8.19 -25.07 -15.66
C LEU A 133 -7.88 -25.95 -16.87
N GLU A 134 -8.55 -27.11 -17.02
CA GLU A 134 -8.34 -28.01 -18.16
C GLU A 134 -8.73 -27.38 -19.51
N THR A 135 -9.60 -26.38 -19.50
CA THR A 135 -10.04 -25.64 -20.69
C THR A 135 -9.57 -24.19 -20.74
N ALA A 136 -8.74 -23.79 -19.77
CA ALA A 136 -8.27 -22.43 -19.66
C ALA A 136 -7.09 -22.11 -20.58
N LYS A 137 -6.88 -20.83 -20.86
CA LYS A 137 -5.70 -20.33 -21.57
C LYS A 137 -4.59 -20.03 -20.58
N PHE A 138 -3.35 -20.23 -20.98
CA PHE A 138 -2.18 -19.98 -20.14
C PHE A 138 -1.29 -18.88 -20.75
N PRO A 139 -0.55 -18.11 -19.95
CA PRO A 139 -0.49 -18.19 -18.48
C PRO A 139 -1.83 -17.78 -17.84
N ILE A 140 -2.02 -18.21 -16.58
CA ILE A 140 -3.21 -17.91 -15.79
C ILE A 140 -2.82 -17.54 -14.36
N VAL A 141 -3.68 -16.81 -13.66
CA VAL A 141 -3.39 -16.33 -12.30
C VAL A 141 -4.32 -17.00 -11.29
N LEU A 142 -3.75 -17.58 -10.24
CA LEU A 142 -4.48 -18.11 -9.10
C LEU A 142 -4.26 -17.17 -7.91
N LYS A 143 -5.33 -16.76 -7.26
CA LYS A 143 -5.27 -15.89 -6.08
C LYS A 143 -6.03 -16.52 -4.93
N ALA A 144 -5.34 -16.78 -3.81
CA ALA A 144 -6.01 -17.11 -2.56
C ALA A 144 -6.87 -15.91 -2.13
N ASP A 145 -8.08 -16.18 -1.65
CA ASP A 145 -8.94 -15.13 -1.10
C ASP A 145 -8.37 -14.66 0.25
N GLY A 146 -8.58 -13.40 0.61
CA GLY A 146 -8.02 -12.82 1.83
C GLY A 146 -6.67 -12.16 1.63
N LEU A 147 -6.08 -11.71 2.74
CA LEU A 147 -4.89 -10.86 2.71
C LEU A 147 -3.60 -11.60 2.29
N ALA A 148 -3.39 -12.82 2.76
CA ALA A 148 -2.26 -13.69 2.42
C ALA A 148 -0.87 -13.00 2.36
N LEU A 149 -0.71 -11.84 2.98
CA LEU A 149 0.51 -11.01 3.03
C LEU A 149 1.09 -10.71 1.63
N GLY A 150 0.22 -10.60 0.60
CA GLY A 150 0.65 -10.39 -0.79
C GLY A 150 1.30 -11.61 -1.45
N LYS A 151 1.35 -12.75 -0.76
CA LYS A 151 2.01 -13.98 -1.26
C LYS A 151 1.05 -14.98 -1.89
N GLY A 152 -0.25 -14.76 -1.75
CA GLY A 152 -1.29 -15.67 -2.23
C GLY A 152 -1.59 -15.56 -3.73
N VAL A 153 -0.69 -15.04 -4.53
CA VAL A 153 -0.85 -14.85 -5.99
C VAL A 153 0.17 -15.73 -6.71
N LEU A 154 -0.32 -16.65 -7.54
CA LEU A 154 0.50 -17.55 -8.33
C LEU A 154 0.23 -17.35 -9.82
N ILE A 155 1.26 -17.02 -10.58
CA ILE A 155 1.20 -16.96 -12.04
C ILE A 155 1.65 -18.33 -12.57
N CYS A 156 0.75 -19.03 -13.22
CA CYS A 156 0.97 -20.39 -13.70
C CYS A 156 1.10 -20.39 -15.22
N LYS A 157 2.22 -20.88 -15.72
CA LYS A 157 2.52 -20.88 -17.16
C LYS A 157 1.84 -22.01 -17.93
N ASP A 158 1.48 -23.10 -17.23
CA ASP A 158 0.85 -24.28 -17.82
C ASP A 158 -0.12 -24.97 -16.83
N LEU A 159 -0.83 -25.98 -17.33
CA LEU A 159 -1.82 -26.71 -16.54
C LEU A 159 -1.21 -27.42 -15.31
N GLU A 160 -0.01 -27.96 -15.43
CA GLU A 160 0.63 -28.69 -14.32
C GLU A 160 1.00 -27.73 -13.17
N GLU A 161 1.53 -26.55 -13.50
CA GLU A 161 1.78 -25.51 -12.48
C GLU A 161 0.47 -25.06 -11.84
N ALA A 162 -0.59 -24.89 -12.62
CA ALA A 162 -1.89 -24.46 -12.11
C ALA A 162 -2.51 -25.51 -11.18
N LYS A 163 -2.45 -26.79 -11.53
CA LYS A 163 -2.91 -27.88 -10.66
C LYS A 163 -2.13 -27.92 -9.34
N ALA A 164 -0.81 -27.74 -9.40
CA ALA A 164 0.03 -27.65 -8.22
C ALA A 164 -0.36 -26.44 -7.35
N GLY A 165 -0.67 -25.32 -7.98
CA GLY A 165 -1.16 -24.11 -7.31
C GLY A 165 -2.50 -24.30 -6.60
N VAL A 166 -3.45 -24.98 -7.22
CA VAL A 166 -4.73 -25.33 -6.57
C VAL A 166 -4.49 -26.17 -5.34
N LYS A 167 -3.61 -27.17 -5.42
CA LYS A 167 -3.25 -28.01 -4.28
C LYS A 167 -2.64 -27.18 -3.16
N GLU A 168 -1.68 -26.35 -3.48
CA GLU A 168 -0.97 -25.48 -2.51
C GLU A 168 -1.93 -24.54 -1.78
N ILE A 169 -2.82 -23.87 -2.51
CA ILE A 169 -3.75 -22.89 -1.96
C ILE A 169 -4.91 -23.58 -1.22
N MET A 170 -5.60 -24.51 -1.86
CA MET A 170 -6.90 -25.00 -1.41
C MET A 170 -6.82 -26.30 -0.59
N LEU A 171 -5.84 -27.15 -0.85
CA LEU A 171 -5.68 -28.43 -0.13
C LEU A 171 -4.65 -28.34 0.98
N ASP A 172 -3.45 -27.90 0.67
CA ASP A 172 -2.36 -27.78 1.65
C ASP A 172 -2.55 -26.57 2.58
N LYS A 173 -3.43 -25.65 2.22
CA LYS A 173 -3.73 -24.43 3.00
C LYS A 173 -2.49 -23.61 3.35
N LYS A 174 -1.57 -23.48 2.43
CA LYS A 174 -0.33 -22.69 2.62
C LYS A 174 -0.59 -21.27 3.13
N PHE A 175 -1.73 -20.68 2.73
CA PHE A 175 -2.14 -19.34 3.16
C PHE A 175 -3.30 -19.39 4.18
N GLY A 176 -3.43 -20.49 4.91
CA GLY A 176 -4.45 -20.67 5.95
C GLY A 176 -5.88 -20.59 5.38
N THR A 177 -6.75 -19.91 6.12
CA THR A 177 -8.16 -19.74 5.75
C THR A 177 -8.36 -18.95 4.46
N ALA A 178 -7.38 -18.14 4.02
CA ALA A 178 -7.42 -17.46 2.73
C ALA A 178 -7.52 -18.45 1.55
N GLY A 179 -7.07 -19.69 1.73
CA GLY A 179 -7.21 -20.76 0.74
C GLY A 179 -8.56 -21.46 0.72
N ASN A 180 -9.53 -21.05 1.55
CA ASN A 180 -10.88 -21.62 1.52
C ASN A 180 -11.64 -21.24 0.25
N GLU A 181 -11.27 -20.13 -0.36
CA GLU A 181 -11.78 -19.67 -1.64
C GLU A 181 -10.61 -19.21 -2.50
N MET A 182 -10.72 -19.41 -3.81
CA MET A 182 -9.67 -19.05 -4.75
C MET A 182 -10.29 -18.36 -5.96
N VAL A 183 -9.64 -17.30 -6.43
CA VAL A 183 -9.97 -16.63 -7.69
C VAL A 183 -9.00 -17.12 -8.76
N ILE A 184 -9.55 -17.54 -9.87
CA ILE A 184 -8.77 -17.84 -11.10
C ILE A 184 -9.08 -16.71 -12.08
N GLU A 185 -8.04 -16.02 -12.56
CA GLU A 185 -8.23 -14.92 -13.51
C GLU A 185 -7.24 -14.97 -14.65
N GLU A 186 -7.64 -14.37 -15.77
CA GLU A 186 -6.76 -14.25 -16.93
C GLU A 186 -5.51 -13.45 -16.58
N PHE A 187 -4.41 -13.82 -17.21
CA PHE A 187 -3.17 -13.07 -17.08
C PHE A 187 -3.24 -11.83 -17.97
N MET A 188 -3.19 -10.66 -17.35
CA MET A 188 -3.14 -9.40 -18.06
C MET A 188 -1.70 -8.98 -18.34
N THR A 189 -1.45 -8.41 -19.51
CA THR A 189 -0.18 -7.82 -19.90
C THR A 189 -0.32 -6.31 -20.06
N GLY A 190 0.72 -5.59 -19.72
CA GLY A 190 0.74 -4.13 -19.77
C GLY A 190 1.64 -3.55 -18.71
N ARG A 191 1.44 -2.27 -18.40
CA ARG A 191 2.16 -1.58 -17.34
C ARG A 191 1.27 -1.42 -16.11
N GLU A 192 1.82 -1.75 -14.96
CA GLU A 192 1.13 -1.53 -13.69
C GLU A 192 1.33 -0.08 -13.25
N VAL A 193 0.26 0.55 -12.83
CA VAL A 193 0.26 1.89 -12.25
C VAL A 193 -0.58 1.88 -10.98
N SER A 194 -0.13 2.60 -9.97
CA SER A 194 -0.84 2.75 -8.70
C SER A 194 -1.45 4.14 -8.60
N VAL A 195 -2.73 4.22 -8.24
CA VAL A 195 -3.42 5.48 -7.94
C VAL A 195 -4.09 5.36 -6.58
N LEU A 196 -3.65 6.18 -5.63
CA LEU A 196 -4.27 6.29 -4.33
C LEU A 196 -5.35 7.38 -4.37
N SER A 197 -6.38 7.22 -3.56
CA SER A 197 -7.47 8.18 -3.53
C SER A 197 -8.04 8.37 -2.13
N PHE A 198 -8.43 9.60 -1.80
CA PHE A 198 -9.28 9.87 -0.64
C PHE A 198 -10.74 9.66 -1.00
N VAL A 199 -11.49 9.03 -0.10
CA VAL A 199 -12.91 8.69 -0.32
C VAL A 199 -13.70 8.97 0.95
N ASP A 200 -14.87 9.62 0.81
CA ASP A 200 -15.74 9.97 1.93
C ASP A 200 -17.09 9.25 1.94
N GLY A 201 -17.20 8.17 1.16
CA GLY A 201 -18.44 7.42 0.97
C GLY A 201 -19.23 7.84 -0.28
N LYS A 202 -19.04 9.05 -0.76
CA LYS A 202 -19.73 9.63 -1.93
C LYS A 202 -18.76 10.19 -2.97
N THR A 203 -17.80 10.97 -2.50
CA THR A 203 -16.83 11.69 -3.32
C THR A 203 -15.48 10.99 -3.27
N ILE A 204 -14.79 10.98 -4.40
CA ILE A 204 -13.41 10.49 -4.52
C ILE A 204 -12.51 11.60 -5.03
N LYS A 205 -11.34 11.75 -4.41
CA LYS A 205 -10.26 12.65 -4.85
C LYS A 205 -9.00 11.81 -5.07
N THR A 206 -8.60 11.65 -6.33
CA THR A 206 -7.42 10.88 -6.67
C THR A 206 -6.14 11.67 -6.44
N MET A 207 -5.13 10.99 -5.92
CA MET A 207 -3.79 11.55 -5.75
C MET A 207 -2.98 11.37 -7.04
N THR A 208 -1.79 11.98 -7.07
CA THR A 208 -0.83 11.75 -8.16
C THR A 208 -0.51 10.26 -8.30
N SER A 209 -0.29 9.81 -9.53
CA SER A 209 0.03 8.40 -9.81
C SER A 209 1.41 8.00 -9.27
N ALA A 210 1.62 6.71 -9.11
CA ALA A 210 2.90 6.13 -8.75
C ALA A 210 3.11 4.81 -9.50
N GLN A 211 4.33 4.35 -9.56
CA GLN A 211 4.68 3.08 -10.20
C GLN A 211 5.69 2.34 -9.34
N ASP A 212 5.33 1.13 -8.91
CA ASP A 212 6.12 0.30 -8.01
C ASP A 212 6.87 -0.81 -8.76
N HIS A 213 7.83 -1.43 -8.08
CA HIS A 213 8.66 -2.53 -8.58
C HIS A 213 8.52 -3.70 -7.60
N LYS A 214 7.74 -4.72 -7.98
CA LYS A 214 7.35 -5.82 -7.09
C LYS A 214 8.41 -6.92 -6.94
N ARG A 215 9.26 -7.14 -7.94
CA ARG A 215 10.25 -8.21 -7.90
C ARG A 215 11.46 -7.83 -7.07
N ALA A 216 12.05 -8.83 -6.40
CA ALA A 216 13.19 -8.62 -5.52
C ALA A 216 14.48 -8.24 -6.24
N GLY A 217 14.70 -8.72 -7.45
CA GLY A 217 15.96 -8.56 -8.21
C GLY A 217 15.86 -7.65 -9.42
N ASP A 218 17.00 -7.12 -9.83
CA ASP A 218 17.15 -6.32 -11.04
C ASP A 218 16.59 -7.04 -12.26
N GLY A 219 16.06 -6.28 -13.22
CA GLY A 219 15.42 -6.83 -14.41
C GLY A 219 14.09 -7.53 -14.14
N ASP A 220 13.43 -7.21 -13.05
CA ASP A 220 12.17 -7.85 -12.61
C ASP A 220 12.32 -9.36 -12.43
N THR A 221 13.37 -9.76 -11.75
CA THR A 221 13.68 -11.15 -11.46
C THR A 221 13.45 -11.49 -9.97
N GLY A 222 13.41 -12.78 -9.67
CA GLY A 222 13.25 -13.26 -8.32
C GLY A 222 11.79 -13.27 -7.87
N LEU A 223 11.58 -13.35 -6.55
CA LEU A 223 10.26 -13.45 -5.94
C LEU A 223 9.55 -12.09 -5.88
N ASN A 224 8.23 -12.13 -5.83
CA ASN A 224 7.42 -10.96 -5.52
C ASN A 224 7.65 -10.51 -4.07
N THR A 225 7.62 -9.20 -3.87
CA THR A 225 7.85 -8.55 -2.58
C THR A 225 6.72 -7.57 -2.28
N GLY A 226 6.83 -6.86 -1.19
CA GLY A 226 5.96 -5.72 -0.88
C GLY A 226 6.22 -4.47 -1.71
N GLY A 227 7.32 -4.47 -2.47
CA GLY A 227 7.79 -3.36 -3.29
C GLY A 227 9.24 -3.01 -2.98
N MET A 228 10.06 -2.89 -4.02
CA MET A 228 11.49 -2.60 -3.90
C MET A 228 11.85 -1.17 -4.27
N GLY A 229 10.88 -0.39 -4.65
CA GLY A 229 11.04 1.00 -5.01
C GLY A 229 9.90 1.50 -5.87
N THR A 230 9.72 2.80 -5.91
CA THR A 230 8.60 3.43 -6.60
C THR A 230 8.97 4.83 -7.06
N PHE A 231 8.22 5.33 -8.01
CA PHE A 231 8.36 6.72 -8.45
C PHE A 231 6.99 7.36 -8.70
N SER A 232 6.92 8.66 -8.67
CA SER A 232 5.71 9.45 -8.89
C SER A 232 6.08 10.79 -9.57
N PRO A 233 5.30 11.23 -10.58
CA PRO A 233 4.17 10.55 -11.20
C PRO A 233 4.62 9.49 -12.21
N SER A 234 3.72 8.59 -12.61
CA SER A 234 4.01 7.67 -13.71
C SER A 234 3.81 8.38 -15.05
N PRO A 235 4.80 8.37 -15.96
CA PRO A 235 4.65 8.99 -17.28
C PRO A 235 3.68 8.23 -18.19
N PHE A 236 3.34 6.99 -17.83
CA PHE A 236 2.39 6.16 -18.57
C PHE A 236 0.94 6.40 -18.16
N TYR A 237 0.73 7.03 -17.01
CA TYR A 237 -0.58 7.49 -16.55
C TYR A 237 -0.89 8.83 -17.20
N THR A 238 -1.31 8.77 -18.46
CA THR A 238 -1.61 9.93 -19.29
C THR A 238 -2.96 10.54 -18.91
N LYS A 239 -3.21 11.74 -19.36
CA LYS A 239 -4.51 12.41 -19.20
C LYS A 239 -5.66 11.54 -19.77
N GLU A 240 -5.43 10.88 -20.89
CA GLU A 240 -6.40 9.97 -21.52
C GLU A 240 -6.74 8.78 -20.61
N VAL A 241 -5.71 8.18 -19.99
CA VAL A 241 -5.88 7.09 -19.00
C VAL A 241 -6.66 7.60 -17.79
N GLU A 242 -6.28 8.76 -17.26
CA GLU A 242 -6.95 9.38 -16.13
C GLU A 242 -8.44 9.63 -16.41
N GLU A 243 -8.76 10.23 -17.54
CA GLU A 243 -10.15 10.49 -17.94
C GLU A 243 -10.98 9.22 -18.08
N PHE A 244 -10.39 8.17 -18.65
CA PHE A 244 -11.03 6.85 -18.73
C PHE A 244 -11.34 6.30 -17.34
N CYS A 245 -10.35 6.32 -16.44
CA CYS A 245 -10.51 5.80 -15.08
C CYS A 245 -11.49 6.63 -14.25
N GLU A 246 -11.50 7.94 -14.40
CA GLU A 246 -12.50 8.81 -13.77
C GLU A 246 -13.92 8.43 -14.20
N LYS A 247 -14.11 8.15 -15.48
CA LYS A 247 -15.42 7.80 -16.03
C LYS A 247 -15.88 6.40 -15.67
N TYR A 248 -14.99 5.40 -15.70
CA TYR A 248 -15.37 3.99 -15.62
C TYR A 248 -14.89 3.24 -14.38
N VAL A 249 -13.96 3.79 -13.61
CA VAL A 249 -13.31 3.05 -12.53
C VAL A 249 -13.51 3.72 -11.16
N TYR A 250 -13.09 4.96 -10.99
CA TYR A 250 -12.98 5.56 -9.66
C TYR A 250 -14.32 5.82 -8.99
N GLN A 251 -15.13 6.68 -9.57
CA GLN A 251 -16.46 6.98 -9.02
C GLN A 251 -17.36 5.74 -9.04
N ALA A 252 -17.24 4.92 -10.07
CA ALA A 252 -17.99 3.67 -10.18
C ALA A 252 -17.73 2.73 -9.00
N THR A 253 -16.48 2.66 -8.52
CA THR A 253 -16.12 1.84 -7.34
C THR A 253 -16.77 2.40 -6.07
N VAL A 254 -16.70 3.70 -5.86
CA VAL A 254 -17.31 4.37 -4.69
C VAL A 254 -18.82 4.17 -4.67
N ASP A 255 -19.47 4.37 -5.83
CA ASP A 255 -20.91 4.20 -5.97
C ASP A 255 -21.33 2.73 -5.76
N ALA A 256 -20.55 1.79 -6.28
CA ALA A 256 -20.80 0.36 -6.11
C ALA A 256 -20.75 -0.05 -4.64
N MET A 257 -19.75 0.41 -3.90
CA MET A 257 -19.61 0.13 -2.47
C MET A 257 -20.80 0.71 -1.67
N ALA A 258 -21.21 1.92 -1.99
CA ALA A 258 -22.40 2.54 -1.36
C ALA A 258 -23.68 1.77 -1.67
N ALA A 259 -23.86 1.33 -2.93
CA ALA A 259 -25.01 0.55 -3.37
C ALA A 259 -25.09 -0.81 -2.68
N GLU A 260 -23.95 -1.41 -2.31
CA GLU A 260 -23.89 -2.66 -1.54
C GLU A 260 -24.12 -2.45 -0.03
N GLY A 261 -24.40 -1.22 0.42
CA GLY A 261 -24.55 -0.91 1.83
C GLY A 261 -23.23 -0.90 2.60
N ARG A 262 -22.11 -0.70 1.90
CA ARG A 262 -20.74 -0.71 2.41
C ARG A 262 -20.02 0.57 2.05
N PRO A 263 -20.54 1.76 2.42
CA PRO A 263 -19.90 3.01 2.05
C PRO A 263 -18.45 3.04 2.54
N PHE A 264 -17.54 3.42 1.65
CA PHE A 264 -16.11 3.41 1.93
C PHE A 264 -15.64 4.80 2.34
N LYS A 265 -15.00 4.91 3.48
CA LYS A 265 -14.32 6.14 3.94
C LYS A 265 -12.87 5.83 4.24
N GLY A 266 -11.95 6.57 3.64
CA GLY A 266 -10.52 6.33 3.83
C GLY A 266 -9.76 6.44 2.53
N VAL A 267 -8.75 5.62 2.34
CA VAL A 267 -7.98 5.54 1.10
C VAL A 267 -8.33 4.26 0.35
N ILE A 268 -8.70 4.40 -0.93
CA ILE A 268 -8.70 3.28 -1.88
C ILE A 268 -7.43 3.38 -2.71
N PHE A 269 -6.68 2.30 -2.72
CA PHE A 269 -5.55 2.10 -3.62
C PHE A 269 -6.06 1.32 -4.83
N PHE A 270 -5.93 1.90 -6.01
CA PHE A 270 -6.22 1.26 -7.29
C PHE A 270 -4.93 0.75 -7.90
N GLY A 271 -4.75 -0.57 -7.96
CA GLY A 271 -3.74 -1.19 -8.80
C GLY A 271 -4.31 -1.33 -10.20
N LEU A 272 -3.73 -0.62 -11.17
CA LEU A 272 -4.20 -0.60 -12.54
C LEU A 272 -3.21 -1.33 -13.45
N MET A 273 -3.73 -2.08 -14.41
CA MET A 273 -2.98 -2.61 -15.53
C MET A 273 -3.38 -1.83 -16.78
N LEU A 274 -2.42 -1.16 -17.40
CA LEU A 274 -2.63 -0.44 -18.66
C LEU A 274 -2.44 -1.42 -19.81
N THR A 275 -3.54 -2.05 -20.25
CA THR A 275 -3.54 -3.07 -21.30
C THR A 275 -3.77 -2.47 -22.68
N GLU A 276 -3.57 -3.25 -23.73
CA GLU A 276 -3.90 -2.84 -25.10
C GLU A 276 -5.38 -2.46 -25.28
N ASP A 277 -6.27 -3.10 -24.49
CA ASP A 277 -7.71 -2.83 -24.50
C ASP A 277 -8.13 -1.71 -23.54
N GLY A 278 -7.16 -0.99 -22.98
CA GLY A 278 -7.39 0.08 -22.01
C GLY A 278 -7.07 -0.29 -20.58
N PRO A 279 -7.24 0.66 -19.65
CA PRO A 279 -7.00 0.42 -18.24
C PRO A 279 -7.96 -0.60 -17.63
N LYS A 280 -7.43 -1.50 -16.81
CA LYS A 280 -8.22 -2.48 -16.05
C LYS A 280 -7.74 -2.49 -14.60
N VAL A 281 -8.66 -2.69 -13.67
CA VAL A 281 -8.31 -2.84 -12.26
C VAL A 281 -7.66 -4.20 -12.05
N LEU A 282 -6.42 -4.19 -11.57
CA LEU A 282 -5.69 -5.39 -11.19
C LEU A 282 -6.08 -5.83 -9.77
N GLU A 283 -6.13 -4.87 -8.86
CA GLU A 283 -6.48 -5.10 -7.45
C GLU A 283 -6.91 -3.80 -6.76
N TYR A 284 -7.58 -3.95 -5.64
CA TYR A 284 -7.85 -2.87 -4.69
C TYR A 284 -7.10 -3.11 -3.38
N ASN A 285 -6.65 -2.03 -2.75
CA ASN A 285 -6.29 -2.05 -1.34
C ASN A 285 -7.07 -0.96 -0.59
N ALA A 286 -7.34 -1.20 0.69
CA ALA A 286 -8.21 -0.34 1.51
C ALA A 286 -7.42 0.63 2.40
N ARG A 287 -6.22 0.99 1.97
CA ARG A 287 -5.26 1.81 2.73
C ARG A 287 -4.23 2.41 1.77
N PHE A 288 -3.37 3.29 2.30
CA PHE A 288 -2.20 3.77 1.56
C PHE A 288 -1.29 2.61 1.14
N GLY A 289 -0.64 2.76 -0.01
CA GLY A 289 0.38 1.82 -0.48
C GLY A 289 1.72 2.02 0.25
N ASP A 290 2.50 0.96 0.30
CA ASP A 290 3.87 0.94 0.81
C ASP A 290 4.75 0.19 -0.20
N PRO A 291 5.61 0.84 -1.02
CA PRO A 291 6.21 2.16 -0.77
C PRO A 291 5.57 3.37 -1.49
N GLU A 292 4.36 3.29 -2.03
CA GLU A 292 3.76 4.40 -2.81
C GLU A 292 3.57 5.66 -1.97
N ALA A 293 3.17 5.53 -0.71
CA ALA A 293 3.02 6.68 0.20
C ALA A 293 4.31 7.49 0.31
N GLN A 294 5.47 6.85 0.24
CA GLN A 294 6.79 7.46 0.36
C GLN A 294 7.16 8.40 -0.81
N VAL A 295 6.48 8.30 -1.93
CA VAL A 295 6.67 9.23 -3.07
C VAL A 295 5.48 10.13 -3.31
N VAL A 296 4.29 9.74 -2.88
CA VAL A 296 3.05 10.52 -3.07
C VAL A 296 2.92 11.59 -2.01
N LEU A 297 3.04 11.24 -0.73
CA LEU A 297 2.82 12.19 0.37
C LEU A 297 3.85 13.33 0.43
N PRO A 298 5.15 13.12 0.15
CA PRO A 298 6.09 14.24 0.11
C PRO A 298 5.79 15.29 -0.96
N ARG A 299 5.01 14.93 -1.98
CA ARG A 299 4.60 15.83 -3.07
C ARG A 299 3.25 16.51 -2.83
N MET A 300 2.52 16.11 -1.80
CA MET A 300 1.21 16.70 -1.47
C MET A 300 1.39 18.09 -0.87
N LYS A 301 0.69 19.09 -1.41
CA LYS A 301 0.76 20.47 -0.92
C LYS A 301 -0.14 20.73 0.28
N ASN A 302 -1.22 19.98 0.39
CA ASN A 302 -2.27 20.21 1.38
C ASN A 302 -1.89 19.65 2.77
N ASP A 303 -2.59 20.13 3.78
CA ASP A 303 -2.60 19.52 5.10
C ASP A 303 -3.35 18.18 5.03
N ILE A 304 -2.63 17.08 5.30
CA ILE A 304 -3.22 15.74 5.24
C ILE A 304 -4.38 15.55 6.23
N LEU A 305 -4.33 16.21 7.39
CA LEU A 305 -5.40 16.11 8.40
C LEU A 305 -6.71 16.73 7.89
N GLU A 306 -6.64 17.77 7.10
CA GLU A 306 -7.82 18.38 6.47
C GLU A 306 -8.56 17.35 5.58
N PHE A 307 -7.81 16.60 4.77
CA PHE A 307 -8.39 15.57 3.90
C PHE A 307 -8.92 14.36 4.69
N MET A 308 -8.20 13.95 5.73
CA MET A 308 -8.66 12.85 6.58
C MET A 308 -9.96 13.19 7.32
N GLU A 309 -10.05 14.39 7.85
CA GLU A 309 -11.30 14.85 8.49
C GLU A 309 -12.43 15.00 7.47
N ALA A 310 -12.15 15.52 6.29
CA ALA A 310 -13.14 15.63 5.22
C ALA A 310 -13.69 14.26 4.79
N CYS A 311 -12.85 13.23 4.78
CA CYS A 311 -13.30 11.86 4.52
C CYS A 311 -14.24 11.35 5.61
N ILE A 312 -13.93 11.61 6.87
CA ILE A 312 -14.77 11.21 8.00
C ILE A 312 -16.10 11.95 7.99
N ASP A 313 -16.08 13.25 7.72
CA ASP A 313 -17.25 14.13 7.80
C ASP A 313 -18.12 14.13 6.53
N GLY A 314 -17.67 13.50 5.45
CA GLY A 314 -18.41 13.48 4.19
C GLY A 314 -18.37 14.82 3.45
N THR A 315 -17.30 15.61 3.63
CA THR A 315 -17.12 16.96 3.06
C THR A 315 -15.95 17.03 2.08
N LEU A 316 -15.54 15.90 1.53
CA LEU A 316 -14.39 15.82 0.62
C LEU A 316 -14.59 16.66 -0.65
N ASP A 317 -15.83 16.87 -1.08
CA ASP A 317 -16.16 17.75 -2.22
C ASP A 317 -15.82 19.23 -2.00
N GLN A 318 -15.59 19.63 -0.74
CA GLN A 318 -15.28 21.02 -0.37
C GLN A 318 -13.79 21.33 -0.31
N VAL A 319 -12.92 20.32 -0.47
CA VAL A 319 -11.47 20.49 -0.41
C VAL A 319 -10.83 20.19 -1.76
N ASP A 320 -9.77 20.93 -2.09
CA ASP A 320 -9.07 20.83 -3.36
C ASP A 320 -7.70 20.18 -3.18
N LEU A 321 -7.53 18.98 -3.71
CA LEU A 321 -6.29 18.21 -3.60
C LEU A 321 -5.25 18.69 -4.60
N GLN A 322 -4.09 19.12 -4.12
CA GLN A 322 -3.00 19.66 -4.93
C GLN A 322 -1.67 18.96 -4.65
N PHE A 323 -0.91 18.75 -5.70
CA PHE A 323 0.43 18.19 -5.66
C PHE A 323 1.45 19.14 -6.25
N GLU A 324 2.71 19.04 -5.82
CA GLU A 324 3.81 19.78 -6.40
C GLU A 324 4.05 19.32 -7.86
N ASP A 325 4.45 20.28 -8.68
CA ASP A 325 4.84 20.01 -10.09
C ASP A 325 6.31 19.59 -10.15
N ASN A 326 6.60 18.46 -9.60
CA ASN A 326 7.93 17.84 -9.55
C ASN A 326 7.79 16.32 -9.60
N ALA A 327 8.84 15.61 -9.24
CA ALA A 327 8.85 14.16 -9.16
C ALA A 327 9.51 13.67 -7.87
N ALA A 328 9.24 12.43 -7.50
CA ALA A 328 9.91 11.74 -6.40
C ALA A 328 10.19 10.29 -6.76
N VAL A 329 11.32 9.78 -6.28
CA VAL A 329 11.72 8.37 -6.43
C VAL A 329 12.12 7.85 -5.05
N CYS A 330 11.65 6.65 -4.72
CA CYS A 330 11.99 5.93 -3.51
C CYS A 330 12.69 4.62 -3.86
N VAL A 331 13.88 4.41 -3.32
CA VAL A 331 14.63 3.16 -3.43
C VAL A 331 14.56 2.45 -2.07
N VAL A 332 14.05 1.24 -2.04
CA VAL A 332 13.96 0.44 -0.81
C VAL A 332 15.30 -0.22 -0.53
N LEU A 333 15.82 -0.01 0.68
CA LEU A 333 16.97 -0.72 1.21
C LEU A 333 16.45 -1.87 2.07
N ALA A 334 16.73 -3.10 1.64
CA ALA A 334 16.27 -4.32 2.27
C ALA A 334 17.41 -5.07 2.94
N SER A 335 17.05 -6.01 3.80
CA SER A 335 17.98 -7.01 4.32
C SER A 335 18.22 -8.09 3.27
N GLU A 336 19.47 -8.43 2.99
CA GLU A 336 19.81 -9.49 2.04
C GLU A 336 19.11 -10.80 2.43
N GLY A 337 18.47 -11.44 1.45
CA GLY A 337 17.64 -12.63 1.66
C GLY A 337 16.14 -12.34 1.67
N TYR A 338 15.72 -11.08 1.85
CA TYR A 338 14.32 -10.69 1.73
C TYR A 338 13.80 -11.04 0.31
N PRO A 339 12.59 -11.60 0.13
CA PRO A 339 11.51 -11.77 1.11
C PRO A 339 11.47 -13.13 1.83
N VAL A 340 12.50 -13.95 1.75
CA VAL A 340 12.49 -15.32 2.30
C VAL A 340 13.00 -15.35 3.74
N SER A 341 14.30 -15.14 3.94
CA SER A 341 14.91 -15.14 5.26
C SER A 341 16.09 -14.17 5.30
N TYR A 342 16.28 -13.54 6.44
CA TYR A 342 17.31 -12.51 6.59
C TYR A 342 17.69 -12.35 8.06
N GLU A 343 18.91 -11.90 8.29
CA GLU A 343 19.40 -11.55 9.63
C GLU A 343 18.97 -10.11 10.00
N LYS A 344 18.76 -9.88 11.28
CA LYS A 344 18.35 -8.59 11.87
C LYS A 344 19.35 -8.15 12.93
N GLY A 345 19.20 -6.89 13.38
CA GLY A 345 19.97 -6.38 14.50
C GLY A 345 21.27 -5.68 14.09
N PHE A 346 21.47 -5.41 12.80
CA PHE A 346 22.67 -4.70 12.34
C PHE A 346 22.53 -3.20 12.53
N PRO A 347 23.56 -2.52 13.12
CA PRO A 347 23.55 -1.08 13.25
C PRO A 347 23.45 -0.37 11.89
N ILE A 348 22.65 0.70 11.86
CA ILE A 348 22.45 1.56 10.70
C ILE A 348 23.21 2.85 10.94
N THR A 349 24.06 3.25 9.99
CA THR A 349 24.87 4.48 10.06
C THR A 349 24.49 5.42 8.92
N GLY A 350 24.70 6.73 9.15
CA GLY A 350 24.52 7.76 8.11
C GLY A 350 23.13 8.37 8.04
N LEU A 351 22.22 8.00 8.94
CA LEU A 351 20.84 8.51 8.93
C LEU A 351 20.77 10.03 9.10
N GLU A 352 21.70 10.62 9.85
CA GLU A 352 21.78 12.05 10.12
C GLU A 352 22.01 12.90 8.87
N GLU A 353 22.57 12.32 7.81
CA GLU A 353 22.84 13.03 6.56
C GLU A 353 21.55 13.55 5.90
N PHE A 354 20.47 12.80 5.99
CA PHE A 354 19.19 13.20 5.38
C PHE A 354 18.63 14.51 5.94
N LYS A 355 18.93 14.87 7.18
CA LYS A 355 18.46 16.10 7.79
C LYS A 355 19.17 17.35 7.25
N LYS A 356 20.28 17.17 6.56
CA LYS A 356 21.09 18.26 5.99
C LYS A 356 20.63 18.66 4.57
N HIS A 357 19.75 17.89 3.97
CA HIS A 357 19.34 18.06 2.57
C HIS A 357 17.83 18.16 2.45
N GLU A 358 17.36 19.29 1.97
CA GLU A 358 15.93 19.48 1.67
C GLU A 358 15.53 18.63 0.46
N GLY A 359 14.33 18.03 0.52
CA GLY A 359 13.81 17.17 -0.54
C GLY A 359 14.33 15.74 -0.51
N TYR A 360 15.06 15.36 0.53
CA TYR A 360 15.54 14.00 0.76
C TYR A 360 14.94 13.46 2.05
N TYR A 361 14.51 12.21 2.00
CA TYR A 361 13.83 11.54 3.11
C TYR A 361 14.38 10.13 3.28
N CYS A 362 14.51 9.69 4.52
CA CYS A 362 14.79 8.30 4.84
C CYS A 362 13.63 7.76 5.68
N PHE A 363 12.69 7.11 5.03
CA PHE A 363 11.53 6.53 5.71
C PHE A 363 11.89 5.17 6.27
N HIS A 364 11.72 5.00 7.58
CA HIS A 364 12.01 3.74 8.26
C HIS A 364 10.85 2.76 8.11
N ALA A 365 11.18 1.51 7.82
CA ALA A 365 10.26 0.38 7.86
C ALA A 365 10.70 -0.57 8.98
N GLY A 366 11.52 -1.56 8.68
CA GLY A 366 12.02 -2.50 9.67
C GLY A 366 13.22 -1.97 10.46
N THR A 367 13.00 -1.06 11.38
CA THR A 367 14.03 -0.53 12.29
C THR A 367 13.55 -0.52 13.72
N LYS A 368 14.49 -0.59 14.66
CA LYS A 368 14.22 -0.43 16.09
C LYS A 368 15.44 0.19 16.79
N PHE A 369 15.24 0.68 17.99
CA PHE A 369 16.33 1.06 18.88
C PHE A 369 16.93 -0.18 19.55
N ASP A 370 18.25 -0.19 19.66
CA ASP A 370 19.02 -1.09 20.50
C ASP A 370 19.96 -0.21 21.32
N GLY A 371 19.52 0.16 22.53
CA GLY A 371 20.16 1.23 23.29
C GLY A 371 20.06 2.56 22.52
N ASP A 372 21.20 3.20 22.29
CA ASP A 372 21.31 4.46 21.56
C ASP A 372 21.46 4.26 20.04
N GLN A 373 21.58 3.02 19.59
CA GLN A 373 21.73 2.70 18.18
C GLN A 373 20.38 2.37 17.52
N ILE A 374 20.26 2.68 16.25
CA ILE A 374 19.18 2.21 15.40
C ILE A 374 19.70 1.00 14.63
N VAL A 375 18.97 -0.10 14.70
CA VAL A 375 19.34 -1.36 14.06
C VAL A 375 18.25 -1.87 13.12
N THR A 376 18.65 -2.73 12.19
CA THR A 376 17.71 -3.41 11.29
C THR A 376 16.77 -4.34 12.07
N ASN A 377 15.50 -4.39 11.67
CA ASN A 377 14.46 -5.19 12.32
C ASN A 377 13.41 -5.68 11.33
N GLY A 378 13.76 -5.90 10.08
CA GLY A 378 12.79 -6.34 9.08
C GLY A 378 13.44 -6.61 7.74
N GLY A 379 12.62 -7.09 6.80
CA GLY A 379 13.04 -7.35 5.42
C GLY A 379 13.26 -6.07 4.64
N ARG A 380 12.23 -5.23 4.53
CA ARG A 380 12.38 -3.86 4.06
C ARG A 380 12.77 -3.01 5.26
N VAL A 381 13.91 -2.35 5.17
CA VAL A 381 14.51 -1.63 6.30
C VAL A 381 14.26 -0.14 6.19
N LEU A 382 14.60 0.45 5.04
CA LEU A 382 14.51 1.88 4.79
C LEU A 382 13.96 2.15 3.38
N GLY A 383 13.26 3.25 3.22
CA GLY A 383 12.91 3.81 1.92
C GLY A 383 13.64 5.14 1.73
N VAL A 384 14.60 5.17 0.85
CA VAL A 384 15.34 6.40 0.52
C VAL A 384 14.59 7.13 -0.59
N THR A 385 13.98 8.26 -0.24
CA THR A 385 13.19 9.08 -1.15
C THR A 385 13.89 10.39 -1.44
N ALA A 386 13.91 10.78 -2.71
CA ALA A 386 14.37 12.11 -3.12
C ALA A 386 13.43 12.71 -4.14
N LYS A 387 13.25 14.02 -4.04
CA LYS A 387 12.55 14.82 -5.05
C LYS A 387 13.53 15.33 -6.10
N GLY A 388 12.98 15.69 -7.26
CA GLY A 388 13.70 16.35 -8.34
C GLY A 388 12.72 17.11 -9.21
N LYS A 389 13.21 17.99 -10.07
CA LYS A 389 12.35 18.75 -11.01
C LYS A 389 11.62 17.83 -11.98
N ASP A 390 12.21 16.66 -12.27
CA ASP A 390 11.64 15.60 -13.11
C ASP A 390 12.05 14.23 -12.56
N LEU A 391 11.56 13.17 -13.17
CA LEU A 391 11.81 11.79 -12.72
C LEU A 391 13.30 11.40 -12.84
N LYS A 392 14.01 11.86 -13.87
CA LYS A 392 15.43 11.53 -14.06
C LYS A 392 16.28 12.14 -12.95
N GLU A 393 16.02 13.40 -12.60
CA GLU A 393 16.70 14.08 -11.50
C GLU A 393 16.36 13.44 -10.14
N ALA A 394 15.07 13.18 -9.89
CA ALA A 394 14.64 12.52 -8.65
C ALA A 394 15.29 11.15 -8.49
N ARG A 395 15.39 10.36 -9.56
CA ARG A 395 16.06 9.05 -9.57
C ARG A 395 17.53 9.18 -9.25
N ALA A 396 18.24 10.08 -9.91
CA ALA A 396 19.66 10.33 -9.66
C ALA A 396 19.89 10.76 -8.20
N ASN A 397 19.06 11.65 -7.68
CA ASN A 397 19.14 12.12 -6.31
C ASN A 397 18.88 10.98 -5.30
N ALA A 398 17.87 10.14 -5.53
CA ALA A 398 17.58 9.02 -4.67
C ALA A 398 18.72 8.01 -4.59
N TYR A 399 19.29 7.62 -5.74
CA TYR A 399 20.41 6.69 -5.76
C TYR A 399 21.66 7.28 -5.13
N ALA A 400 21.95 8.56 -5.32
CA ALA A 400 23.05 9.24 -4.63
C ALA A 400 22.87 9.15 -3.11
N ALA A 401 21.66 9.37 -2.63
CA ALA A 401 21.34 9.32 -1.21
C ALA A 401 21.40 7.91 -0.61
N THR A 402 21.25 6.84 -1.40
CA THR A 402 21.43 5.47 -0.90
C THR A 402 22.82 5.20 -0.37
N GLU A 403 23.81 5.96 -0.84
CA GLU A 403 25.20 5.84 -0.40
C GLU A 403 25.44 6.50 0.98
N TRP A 404 24.55 7.37 1.43
CA TRP A 404 24.70 8.05 2.72
C TRP A 404 24.47 7.12 3.91
N VAL A 405 23.68 6.08 3.73
CA VAL A 405 23.22 5.20 4.79
C VAL A 405 23.68 3.76 4.56
N ASN A 406 24.20 3.10 5.58
CA ASN A 406 24.76 1.77 5.49
C ASN A 406 24.39 0.88 6.67
N PHE A 407 24.27 -0.41 6.38
CA PHE A 407 24.17 -1.51 7.33
C PHE A 407 24.71 -2.79 6.69
N LYS A 408 25.11 -3.77 7.48
CA LYS A 408 25.93 -4.90 7.07
C LYS A 408 25.39 -5.71 5.88
N ASN A 409 24.09 -5.98 5.85
CA ASN A 409 23.45 -6.80 4.81
C ASN A 409 22.53 -5.97 3.91
N LYS A 410 22.89 -4.72 3.65
CA LYS A 410 22.14 -3.83 2.79
C LYS A 410 22.01 -4.40 1.38
N TYR A 411 20.77 -4.50 0.91
CA TYR A 411 20.41 -4.94 -0.43
C TYR A 411 19.43 -3.95 -1.06
N MET A 412 19.61 -3.65 -2.33
CA MET A 412 18.66 -2.83 -3.11
C MET A 412 18.71 -3.21 -4.58
N ARG A 413 17.65 -2.90 -5.30
CA ARG A 413 17.66 -2.93 -6.75
C ARG A 413 18.39 -1.69 -7.29
N HIS A 414 19.07 -1.86 -8.43
CA HIS A 414 19.83 -0.80 -9.09
C HIS A 414 19.09 -0.20 -10.29
N ASP A 415 17.92 -0.75 -10.63
CA ASP A 415 17.14 -0.40 -11.82
C ASP A 415 15.77 0.24 -11.51
N ILE A 416 15.57 0.73 -10.28
CA ILE A 416 14.33 1.43 -9.91
C ILE A 416 14.17 2.64 -10.83
N GLY A 417 13.01 2.71 -11.49
CA GLY A 417 12.72 3.78 -12.43
C GLY A 417 13.27 3.58 -13.84
N LYS A 418 13.75 2.38 -14.20
CA LYS A 418 14.22 2.11 -15.57
C LYS A 418 13.19 2.45 -16.63
N ALA A 419 11.91 2.22 -16.34
CA ALA A 419 10.81 2.54 -17.24
C ALA A 419 10.72 4.04 -17.59
N ILE A 420 11.30 4.92 -16.77
CA ILE A 420 11.35 6.37 -17.05
C ILE A 420 12.09 6.65 -18.37
N ASP A 421 13.08 5.83 -18.69
CA ASP A 421 13.88 5.99 -19.92
C ASP A 421 13.13 5.53 -21.18
N GLU A 422 12.01 4.82 -20.98
CA GLU A 422 11.14 4.32 -22.06
C GLU A 422 9.98 5.27 -22.38
N ALA A 423 9.83 6.33 -21.60
CA ALA A 423 8.70 7.26 -21.71
C ALA A 423 8.94 8.41 -22.70
#